data_874e702008d56574ebff1e5841384b8e
#
_entry.id   874e702008d56574ebff1e5841384b8e
#
_cell.length_a   1.000
_cell.length_b   1.000
_cell.length_c   1.000
_cell.angle_alpha   90.00
_cell.angle_beta   90.00
_cell.angle_gamma   90.00
#
_symmetry.space_group_name_H-M   'P 1'
#
loop_
_entity.id
_entity.type
_entity.pdbx_description
1 polymer ?
#
loop_
_entity_poly.entity_id
_entity_poly.type
_entity_poly.pdbx_seq_one_letter_code
_entity_poly.pdbx_strand_id
1 'polypeptide(L)'
;MSFGNNLKKIRQDCNLTQEELAKKIDTSRSNIANYENNKNMPSIDVLSKLSKVLDCSIDYLLGKSDIRNPEEIKRVQFANAGGLDTDGLDEEDLKELQKQVDYIRKLKGKN
;
A
#
# COMPACT_ATOMS: atom_id res chain seq x y z
N MET A 1 3.57 5.13 15.95
CA MET A 1 4.01 6.21 15.06
C MET A 1 2.84 7.09 14.70
N SER A 2 3.08 8.38 14.68
CA SER A 2 2.04 9.31 14.33
C SER A 2 1.87 9.41 12.81
N PHE A 3 0.73 9.91 12.39
CA PHE A 3 0.49 10.15 10.97
C PHE A 3 1.55 11.08 10.37
N GLY A 4 1.88 12.15 11.09
CA GLY A 4 2.86 13.11 10.58
C GLY A 4 4.22 12.48 10.34
N ASN A 5 4.67 11.65 11.25
CA ASN A 5 5.95 10.95 11.09
C ASN A 5 5.90 10.01 9.90
N ASN A 6 4.79 9.29 9.74
CA ASN A 6 4.61 8.40 8.61
C ASN A 6 4.63 9.15 7.29
N LEU A 7 3.89 10.25 7.24
CA LEU A 7 3.83 11.06 6.03
C LEU A 7 5.21 11.58 5.64
N LYS A 8 5.94 12.10 6.61
CA LYS A 8 7.28 12.62 6.37
C LYS A 8 8.20 11.54 5.84
N LYS A 9 8.17 10.37 6.46
CA LYS A 9 9.02 9.25 6.05
C LYS A 9 8.70 8.81 4.63
N ILE A 10 7.41 8.63 4.33
CA ILE A 10 6.98 8.17 3.01
C ILE A 10 7.34 9.21 1.96
N ARG A 11 7.14 10.48 2.27
CA ARG A 11 7.51 11.57 1.37
C ARG A 11 9.00 11.52 1.05
N GLN A 12 9.82 11.36 2.07
CA GLN A 12 11.28 11.28 1.89
C GLN A 12 11.68 10.04 1.10
N ASP A 13 10.99 8.93 1.32
CA ASP A 13 11.23 7.71 0.56
C ASP A 13 10.93 7.91 -0.93
N CYS A 14 10.02 8.82 -1.23
CA CYS A 14 9.69 9.17 -2.62
C CYS A 14 10.56 10.29 -3.16
N ASN A 15 11.54 10.75 -2.39
CA ASN A 15 12.45 11.82 -2.79
C ASN A 15 11.73 13.13 -3.10
N LEU A 16 10.72 13.45 -2.33
CA LEU A 16 9.94 14.68 -2.51
C LEU A 16 10.19 15.63 -1.35
N THR A 17 10.29 16.92 -1.68
CA THR A 17 10.28 17.97 -0.66
C THR A 17 8.84 18.26 -0.25
N GLN A 18 8.67 18.97 0.86
CA GLN A 18 7.34 19.40 1.28
C GLN A 18 6.66 20.23 0.20
N GLU A 19 7.43 21.10 -0.44
CA GLU A 19 6.90 21.95 -1.49
C GLU A 19 6.47 21.13 -2.71
N GLU A 20 7.30 20.18 -3.10
CA GLU A 20 6.97 19.31 -4.24
C GLU A 20 5.72 18.51 -3.99
N LEU A 21 5.60 17.95 -2.80
CA LEU A 21 4.40 17.20 -2.46
C LEU A 21 3.17 18.11 -2.45
N ALA A 22 3.32 19.30 -1.89
CA ALA A 22 2.21 20.26 -1.84
C ALA A 22 1.71 20.58 -3.24
N LYS A 23 2.60 20.79 -4.17
CA LYS A 23 2.22 21.06 -5.56
C LYS A 23 1.49 19.88 -6.19
N LYS A 24 1.94 18.68 -5.90
CA LYS A 24 1.34 17.49 -6.49
C LYS A 24 -0.08 17.25 -6.02
N ILE A 25 -0.42 17.68 -4.82
CA ILE A 25 -1.78 17.49 -4.30
C ILE A 25 -2.55 18.82 -4.24
N ASP A 26 -2.01 19.84 -4.89
CA ASP A 26 -2.66 21.14 -5.02
C ASP A 26 -2.97 21.77 -3.68
N THR A 27 -1.95 21.86 -2.84
CA THR A 27 -2.07 22.50 -1.53
C THR A 27 -0.82 23.32 -1.26
N SER A 28 -0.72 23.92 -0.09
CA SER A 28 0.42 24.74 0.29
C SER A 28 1.46 23.92 1.06
N ARG A 29 2.70 24.39 1.00
CA ARG A 29 3.78 23.79 1.80
C ARG A 29 3.44 23.85 3.28
N SER A 30 2.81 24.94 3.71
CA SER A 30 2.42 25.10 5.12
C SER A 30 1.47 23.99 5.56
N ASN A 31 0.56 23.61 4.69
CA ASN A 31 -0.37 22.51 5.01
C ASN A 31 0.39 21.20 5.17
N ILE A 32 1.32 20.92 4.28
CA ILE A 32 2.12 19.71 4.39
C ILE A 32 2.91 19.71 5.71
N ALA A 33 3.53 20.83 6.04
CA ALA A 33 4.28 20.96 7.29
C ALA A 33 3.37 20.72 8.49
N ASN A 34 2.16 21.27 8.48
CA ASN A 34 1.20 21.08 9.55
C ASN A 34 0.79 19.61 9.69
N TYR A 35 0.59 18.91 8.58
CA TYR A 35 0.28 17.50 8.61
C TYR A 35 1.44 16.69 9.21
N GLU A 36 2.67 17.01 8.79
CA GLU A 36 3.85 16.29 9.27
C GLU A 36 4.14 16.57 10.74
N ASN A 37 3.73 17.73 11.22
CA ASN A 37 3.90 18.11 12.62
C ASN A 37 2.69 17.74 13.48
N ASN A 38 1.73 17.04 12.93
CA ASN A 38 0.52 16.61 13.62
C ASN A 38 -0.33 17.74 14.14
N LYS A 39 -0.23 18.92 13.53
CA LYS A 39 -1.06 20.05 13.88
C LYS A 39 -2.45 19.95 13.28
N ASN A 40 -2.52 19.41 12.09
CA ASN A 40 -3.78 19.20 11.38
C ASN A 40 -3.81 17.81 10.80
N MET A 41 -5.01 17.27 10.67
CA MET A 41 -5.20 15.99 10.00
C MET A 41 -5.84 16.26 8.65
N PRO A 42 -5.33 15.66 7.57
CA PRO A 42 -5.92 15.89 6.26
C PRO A 42 -7.29 15.26 6.14
N SER A 43 -8.11 15.83 5.27
CA SER A 43 -9.41 15.27 4.96
C SER A 43 -9.26 13.98 4.16
N ILE A 44 -10.37 13.27 4.01
CA ILE A 44 -10.39 12.04 3.20
C ILE A 44 -9.93 12.32 1.77
N ASP A 45 -10.36 13.44 1.20
CA ASP A 45 -9.97 13.82 -0.15
C ASP A 45 -8.45 14.00 -0.25
N VAL A 46 -7.87 14.66 0.73
CA VAL A 46 -6.43 14.90 0.75
C VAL A 46 -5.68 13.59 0.98
N LEU A 47 -6.17 12.74 1.88
CA LEU A 47 -5.58 11.43 2.11
C LEU A 47 -5.57 10.61 0.83
N SER A 48 -6.65 10.67 0.07
CA SER A 48 -6.74 9.96 -1.20
C SER A 48 -5.70 10.46 -2.20
N LYS A 49 -5.53 11.78 -2.27
CA LYS A 49 -4.50 12.36 -3.15
C LYS A 49 -3.11 11.96 -2.71
N LEU A 50 -2.85 11.99 -1.41
CA LEU A 50 -1.56 11.59 -0.86
C LEU A 50 -1.25 10.14 -1.19
N SER A 51 -2.23 9.25 -1.03
CA SER A 51 -2.01 7.85 -1.30
C SER A 51 -1.65 7.60 -2.77
N LYS A 52 -2.27 8.34 -3.67
CA LYS A 52 -1.99 8.21 -5.10
C LYS A 52 -0.62 8.74 -5.46
N VAL A 53 -0.28 9.92 -4.96
CA VAL A 53 1.01 10.55 -5.27
C VAL A 53 2.16 9.76 -4.67
N LEU A 54 1.99 9.27 -3.46
CA LEU A 54 3.03 8.55 -2.74
C LEU A 54 3.02 7.05 -3.02
N ASP A 55 2.08 6.61 -3.84
CA ASP A 55 1.96 5.20 -4.24
C ASP A 55 1.91 4.27 -3.04
N CYS A 56 0.97 4.52 -2.16
CA CYS A 56 0.76 3.70 -0.98
C CYS A 56 -0.71 3.74 -0.60
N SER A 57 -1.12 2.79 0.24
CA SER A 57 -2.50 2.76 0.72
C SER A 57 -2.71 3.82 1.80
N ILE A 58 -3.96 4.20 1.99
CA ILE A 58 -4.32 5.13 3.06
C ILE A 58 -3.99 4.51 4.42
N ASP A 59 -4.23 3.21 4.57
CA ASP A 59 -3.91 2.51 5.81
C ASP A 59 -2.42 2.57 6.13
N TYR A 60 -1.58 2.47 5.12
CA TYR A 60 -0.15 2.60 5.30
C TYR A 60 0.21 4.00 5.76
N LEU A 61 -0.39 5.02 5.15
CA LEU A 61 -0.20 6.40 5.56
C LEU A 61 -0.59 6.63 7.02
N LEU A 62 -1.69 6.01 7.42
CA LEU A 62 -2.21 6.16 8.78
C LEU A 62 -1.47 5.30 9.80
N GLY A 63 -0.56 4.47 9.36
CA GLY A 63 0.18 3.59 10.24
C GLY A 63 -0.61 2.38 10.71
N LYS A 64 -1.71 2.08 10.05
CA LYS A 64 -2.55 0.94 10.41
C LYS A 64 -2.14 -0.35 9.72
N SER A 65 -1.24 -0.24 8.76
CA SER A 65 -0.78 -1.39 8.01
C SER A 65 0.71 -1.22 7.71
N ASP A 66 1.44 -2.31 7.76
CA ASP A 66 2.85 -2.33 7.36
C ASP A 66 3.00 -2.60 5.87
N ILE A 67 1.89 -2.86 5.20
CA ILE A 67 1.88 -3.18 3.78
C ILE A 67 1.62 -1.90 3.00
N ARG A 68 2.64 -1.43 2.31
CA ARG A 68 2.56 -0.19 1.55
C ARG A 68 1.50 -0.28 0.46
N ASN A 69 1.48 -1.37 -0.26
CA ASN A 69 0.57 -1.55 -1.37
C ASN A 69 -0.03 -2.96 -1.34
N PRO A 70 -1.25 -3.10 -0.80
CA PRO A 70 -1.88 -4.42 -0.71
C PRO A 70 -2.04 -5.12 -2.06
N GLU A 71 -2.19 -4.35 -3.12
CA GLU A 71 -2.31 -4.92 -4.45
C GLU A 71 -1.03 -5.61 -4.89
N GLU A 72 0.09 -5.03 -4.53
CA GLU A 72 1.39 -5.59 -4.83
C GLU A 72 1.59 -6.91 -4.09
N ILE A 73 1.23 -6.94 -2.81
CA ILE A 73 1.30 -8.16 -2.01
C ILE A 73 0.41 -9.24 -2.60
N LYS A 74 -0.77 -8.85 -3.00
CA LYS A 74 -1.73 -9.76 -3.60
C LYS A 74 -1.17 -10.40 -4.86
N ARG A 75 -0.53 -9.60 -5.71
CA ARG A 75 0.08 -10.11 -6.94
C ARG A 75 1.23 -11.07 -6.65
N VAL A 76 2.06 -10.74 -5.67
CA VAL A 76 3.18 -11.58 -5.30
C VAL A 76 2.69 -12.92 -4.78
N GLN A 77 1.72 -12.92 -3.90
CA GLN A 77 1.16 -14.16 -3.36
C GLN A 77 0.52 -15.00 -4.45
N PHE A 78 -0.18 -14.36 -5.34
CA PHE A 78 -0.81 -15.07 -6.43
C PHE A 78 0.23 -15.65 -7.38
N ALA A 79 1.26 -14.91 -7.67
CA ALA A 79 2.35 -15.40 -8.52
C ALA A 79 3.04 -16.61 -7.89
N ASN A 80 3.26 -16.57 -6.58
CA ASN A 80 3.89 -17.69 -5.89
C ASN A 80 3.01 -18.93 -5.88
N ALA A 81 1.71 -18.74 -5.74
CA ALA A 81 0.79 -19.85 -5.68
C ALA A 81 0.39 -20.34 -7.07
N GLY A 82 0.01 -19.40 -7.92
CA GLY A 82 -0.42 -19.72 -9.26
C GLY A 82 0.69 -19.68 -10.26
N GLY A 83 1.73 -18.93 -9.95
CA GLY A 83 2.89 -18.84 -10.81
C GLY A 83 3.81 -20.03 -10.69
N LEU A 84 3.55 -20.86 -9.72
CA LEU A 84 4.23 -22.13 -9.75
C LEU A 84 3.91 -22.74 -11.08
N ASP A 85 4.94 -23.06 -11.76
CA ASP A 85 4.81 -23.60 -13.09
C ASP A 85 4.02 -24.91 -13.04
N THR A 86 2.90 -24.94 -13.71
CA THR A 86 2.12 -26.15 -13.78
C THR A 86 2.59 -27.07 -14.88
N ASP A 87 3.50 -26.60 -15.70
CA ASP A 87 4.07 -27.40 -16.74
C ASP A 87 4.91 -28.49 -16.12
N GLY A 88 4.64 -29.71 -16.44
CA GLY A 88 5.39 -30.83 -15.91
C GLY A 88 4.92 -31.29 -14.55
N LEU A 89 3.91 -30.65 -13.99
CA LEU A 89 3.34 -31.10 -12.75
C LEU A 89 2.29 -32.19 -13.00
N ASP A 90 2.22 -33.15 -12.10
CA ASP A 90 1.20 -34.14 -12.22
C ASP A 90 -0.10 -33.64 -11.58
N GLU A 91 -1.12 -34.48 -11.63
CA GLU A 91 -2.43 -34.10 -11.12
C GLU A 91 -2.41 -33.78 -9.64
N GLU A 92 -1.61 -34.49 -8.91
CA GLU A 92 -1.49 -34.28 -7.49
C GLU A 92 -0.90 -32.90 -7.17
N ASP A 93 0.11 -32.52 -7.90
CA ASP A 93 0.71 -31.21 -7.73
C ASP A 93 -0.26 -30.09 -8.06
N LEU A 94 -1.07 -30.29 -9.07
CA LEU A 94 -2.09 -29.31 -9.42
C LEU A 94 -3.13 -29.14 -8.33
N LYS A 95 -3.50 -30.24 -7.69
CA LYS A 95 -4.44 -30.15 -6.58
C LYS A 95 -3.84 -29.40 -5.41
N GLU A 96 -2.57 -29.61 -5.17
CA GLU A 96 -1.86 -28.91 -4.13
C GLU A 96 -1.86 -27.40 -4.39
N LEU A 97 -1.60 -27.01 -5.61
CA LEU A 97 -1.64 -25.60 -5.99
C LEU A 97 -3.02 -25.02 -5.80
N GLN A 98 -4.03 -25.77 -6.16
CA GLN A 98 -5.41 -25.31 -6.01
C GLN A 98 -5.74 -25.06 -4.55
N LYS A 99 -5.28 -25.90 -3.66
CA LYS A 99 -5.48 -25.71 -2.24
C LYS A 99 -4.83 -24.45 -1.74
N GLN A 100 -3.64 -24.16 -2.21
CA GLN A 100 -2.93 -22.95 -1.82
C GLN A 100 -3.67 -21.69 -2.28
N VAL A 101 -4.17 -21.71 -3.48
CA VAL A 101 -4.93 -20.60 -4.02
C VAL A 101 -6.20 -20.37 -3.19
N ASP A 102 -6.89 -21.44 -2.88
CA ASP A 102 -8.10 -21.35 -2.07
C ASP A 102 -7.80 -20.81 -0.68
N TYR A 103 -6.70 -21.26 -0.09
CA TYR A 103 -6.29 -20.78 1.21
C TYR A 103 -6.05 -19.27 1.20
N ILE A 104 -5.37 -18.77 0.20
CA ILE A 104 -5.12 -17.35 0.07
C ILE A 104 -6.42 -16.58 -0.06
N ARG A 105 -7.35 -17.10 -0.83
CA ARG A 105 -8.66 -16.47 -0.98
C ARG A 105 -9.41 -16.40 0.33
N LYS A 106 -9.34 -17.43 1.13
CA LYS A 106 -9.97 -17.46 2.44
C LYS A 106 -9.37 -16.42 3.36
N LEU A 107 -8.05 -16.28 3.34
CA LEU A 107 -7.38 -15.28 4.15
C LEU A 107 -7.83 -13.88 3.81
N LYS A 108 -8.22 -13.65 2.58
CA LYS A 108 -8.68 -12.34 2.15
C LYS A 108 -10.17 -12.18 2.21
N GLY A 109 -10.86 -13.13 2.81
CA GLY A 109 -12.31 -13.08 2.91
C GLY A 109 -13.03 -13.49 1.65
N LYS A 110 -12.35 -14.14 0.76
CA LYS A 110 -12.95 -14.64 -0.47
C LYS A 110 -12.90 -16.14 -0.48
N ASN A 111 -13.93 -16.72 -0.88
CA ASN A 111 -13.93 -18.12 -0.87
C ASN A 111 -13.53 -18.82 -1.92
#